data_943e3b9bfa97ebe18d00e15be179008e
#
_entry.id   943e3b9bfa97ebe18d00e15be179008e
#
_cell.length_a   1.000
_cell.length_b   1.000
_cell.length_c   1.000
_cell.angle_alpha   90.00
_cell.angle_beta   90.00
_cell.angle_gamma   90.00
#
_symmetry.space_group_name_H-M   'P 1'
#
loop_
_entity.id
_entity.type
_entity.pdbx_description
1 polymer ?
#
loop_
_entity_poly.entity_id
_entity_poly.type
_entity_poly.pdbx_seq_one_letter_code
_entity_poly.pdbx_strand_id
1 'polypeptide(L)'
;MKQIIKIVSSPKIFVYTIIWLMVLVVLGTLAQRDIGLYASQQKYFSANITWLGGIIPVPGGRITMIIMLVNLTFMVLFKQNLWKIKKIGVLIMHIGALLLLIGGGLTAIFSSEGNMVIEEGAQSNRVDDYHDTELTIINTSNENLDKYTVFDQPILGKGNILSHENLNFNIEIISYLRNCEPLKRTAPAGIHYKGMLKNFMLRSLRPEKENSRNRPGITYRITNSESSSDGIYGLFLGQSVPQTAVINNQNYEFIIRRKRTYLPFAIELLDFKKVMHSGTGIAKSYSSEVNLIENGIPRRVLIEMNEPLRHKGYTFFQSSFIEGPEGEATVLAAVKNYGRSFPYISSIIMSIGLLLHLLKSIPKLLKKNLRVAD
;
A
#
# COMPACT_ATOMS: atom_id res chain seq x y z
N MET A 1 -11.09 15.02 35.28
CA MET A 1 -9.84 14.41 34.80
C MET A 1 -9.62 12.99 35.35
N LYS A 2 -9.58 12.76 36.69
CA LYS A 2 -9.35 11.41 37.28
C LYS A 2 -10.39 10.36 36.85
N GLN A 3 -11.66 10.72 36.69
CA GLN A 3 -12.73 9.80 36.29
C GLN A 3 -12.58 9.35 34.84
N ILE A 4 -12.21 10.26 33.91
CA ILE A 4 -11.94 9.96 32.52
C ILE A 4 -10.73 8.98 32.37
N ILE A 5 -9.63 9.25 33.09
CA ILE A 5 -8.47 8.38 33.14
C ILE A 5 -8.86 6.97 33.61
N LYS A 6 -9.70 6.84 34.64
CA LYS A 6 -10.17 5.54 35.15
C LYS A 6 -11.00 4.77 34.13
N ILE A 7 -11.82 5.45 33.32
CA ILE A 7 -12.61 4.83 32.24
C ILE A 7 -11.69 4.42 31.13
N VAL A 8 -10.86 5.34 30.60
CA VAL A 8 -9.99 5.08 29.43
C VAL A 8 -8.95 3.99 29.74
N SER A 9 -8.42 3.88 30.96
CA SER A 9 -7.47 2.84 31.37
C SER A 9 -8.13 1.53 31.81
N SER A 10 -9.44 1.34 31.53
CA SER A 10 -10.16 0.13 31.92
C SER A 10 -9.74 -1.08 31.06
N PRO A 11 -9.35 -2.23 31.68
CA PRO A 11 -9.05 -3.44 30.92
C PRO A 11 -10.23 -3.98 30.10
N LYS A 12 -11.46 -3.62 30.46
CA LYS A 12 -12.67 -4.03 29.74
C LYS A 12 -12.67 -3.51 28.29
N ILE A 13 -12.20 -2.27 28.09
CA ILE A 13 -12.10 -1.69 26.73
C ILE A 13 -11.19 -2.56 25.85
N PHE A 14 -10.03 -2.93 26.36
CA PHE A 14 -9.09 -3.77 25.62
C PHE A 14 -9.71 -5.13 25.27
N VAL A 15 -10.40 -5.77 26.18
CA VAL A 15 -11.05 -7.08 25.94
C VAL A 15 -12.14 -6.94 24.86
N TYR A 16 -13.00 -5.93 24.97
CA TYR A 16 -14.07 -5.72 23.97
C TYR A 16 -13.51 -5.39 22.59
N THR A 17 -12.44 -4.60 22.52
CA THR A 17 -11.81 -4.27 21.23
C THR A 17 -11.12 -5.47 20.61
N ILE A 18 -10.50 -6.37 21.37
CA ILE A 18 -9.96 -7.64 20.84
C ILE A 18 -11.08 -8.52 20.28
N ILE A 19 -12.16 -8.73 21.04
CA ILE A 19 -13.31 -9.53 20.56
C ILE A 19 -13.86 -8.93 19.28
N TRP A 20 -13.98 -7.60 19.21
CA TRP A 20 -14.45 -6.92 18.02
C TRP A 20 -13.48 -7.09 16.82
N LEU A 21 -12.16 -6.99 17.04
CA LEU A 21 -11.18 -7.27 16.00
C LEU A 21 -11.27 -8.71 15.48
N MET A 22 -11.52 -9.69 16.36
CA MET A 22 -11.74 -11.07 15.93
C MET A 22 -12.96 -11.19 15.00
N VAL A 23 -14.06 -10.49 15.31
CA VAL A 23 -15.24 -10.41 14.45
C VAL A 23 -14.88 -9.78 13.10
N LEU A 24 -14.14 -8.67 13.09
CA LEU A 24 -13.68 -8.02 11.86
C LEU A 24 -12.77 -8.93 11.02
N VAL A 25 -11.90 -9.74 11.66
CA VAL A 25 -11.04 -10.71 10.96
C VAL A 25 -11.90 -11.76 10.25
N VAL A 26 -12.90 -12.32 10.94
CA VAL A 26 -13.82 -13.30 10.34
C VAL A 26 -14.58 -12.67 9.16
N LEU A 27 -15.18 -11.50 9.35
CA LEU A 27 -15.92 -10.79 8.31
C LEU A 27 -15.02 -10.42 7.12
N GLY A 28 -13.81 -9.93 7.40
CA GLY A 28 -12.83 -9.60 6.38
C GLY A 28 -12.39 -10.82 5.57
N THR A 29 -12.13 -11.94 6.25
CA THR A 29 -11.75 -13.21 5.59
C THR A 29 -12.89 -13.74 4.71
N LEU A 30 -14.12 -13.72 5.18
CA LEU A 30 -15.27 -14.13 4.36
C LEU A 30 -15.46 -13.21 3.14
N ALA A 31 -15.27 -11.89 3.33
CA ALA A 31 -15.41 -10.93 2.24
C ALA A 31 -14.33 -11.07 1.16
N GLN A 32 -13.13 -11.59 1.48
CA GLN A 32 -12.07 -11.84 0.49
C GLN A 32 -12.54 -12.75 -0.65
N ARG A 33 -13.42 -13.68 -0.35
CA ARG A 33 -14.00 -14.57 -1.36
C ARG A 33 -14.71 -13.80 -2.48
N ASP A 34 -15.38 -12.69 -2.14
CA ASP A 34 -16.25 -11.97 -3.06
C ASP A 34 -15.59 -10.74 -3.67
N ILE A 35 -14.85 -9.96 -2.85
CA ILE A 35 -14.25 -8.67 -3.26
C ILE A 35 -12.73 -8.68 -3.34
N GLY A 36 -12.09 -9.79 -3.00
CA GLY A 36 -10.63 -9.93 -2.98
C GLY A 36 -9.94 -9.39 -1.74
N LEU A 37 -8.65 -9.71 -1.60
CA LEU A 37 -7.86 -9.41 -0.40
C LEU A 37 -7.74 -7.89 -0.16
N TYR A 38 -7.28 -7.15 -1.16
CA TYR A 38 -7.03 -5.70 -1.03
C TYR A 38 -8.31 -4.93 -0.68
N ALA A 39 -9.40 -5.15 -1.41
CA ALA A 39 -10.66 -4.46 -1.15
C ALA A 39 -11.25 -4.82 0.22
N SER A 40 -11.08 -6.08 0.67
CA SER A 40 -11.48 -6.51 2.01
C SER A 40 -10.65 -5.83 3.09
N GLN A 41 -9.32 -5.73 2.92
CA GLN A 41 -8.45 -5.00 3.84
C GLN A 41 -8.85 -3.52 3.95
N GLN A 42 -9.10 -2.87 2.82
CA GLN A 42 -9.53 -1.47 2.81
C GLN A 42 -10.87 -1.27 3.53
N LYS A 43 -11.84 -2.16 3.29
CA LYS A 43 -13.18 -2.06 3.86
C LYS A 43 -13.24 -2.32 5.36
N TYR A 44 -12.55 -3.35 5.87
CA TYR A 44 -12.68 -3.80 7.25
C TYR A 44 -11.56 -3.32 8.15
N PHE A 45 -10.33 -3.23 7.66
CA PHE A 45 -9.16 -2.94 8.50
C PHE A 45 -8.63 -1.52 8.35
N SER A 46 -8.58 -0.98 7.11
CA SER A 46 -8.08 0.37 6.86
C SER A 46 -9.14 1.46 7.07
N ALA A 47 -10.42 1.11 7.08
CA ALA A 47 -11.51 2.05 7.30
C ALA A 47 -11.64 2.44 8.79
N ASN A 48 -12.06 3.69 9.05
CA ASN A 48 -12.48 4.13 10.38
C ASN A 48 -13.86 3.54 10.75
N ILE A 49 -14.78 3.58 9.79
CA ILE A 49 -16.14 3.03 9.91
C ILE A 49 -16.33 2.05 8.75
N THR A 50 -16.84 0.87 9.02
CA THR A 50 -17.28 -0.08 8.02
C THR A 50 -18.77 -0.33 8.11
N TRP A 51 -19.39 -0.72 7.00
CA TRP A 51 -20.84 -0.92 6.89
C TRP A 51 -21.15 -2.41 6.80
N LEU A 52 -21.80 -2.96 7.84
CA LEU A 52 -22.28 -4.33 7.83
C LEU A 52 -23.57 -4.43 7.01
N GLY A 53 -23.57 -5.33 6.02
CA GLY A 53 -24.70 -5.46 5.09
C GLY A 53 -25.00 -4.19 4.28
N GLY A 54 -24.10 -3.19 4.29
CA GLY A 54 -24.31 -1.90 3.64
C GLY A 54 -25.24 -0.93 4.43
N ILE A 55 -25.74 -1.33 5.62
CA ILE A 55 -26.76 -0.59 6.35
C ILE A 55 -26.27 -0.15 7.73
N ILE A 56 -25.59 -1.00 8.49
CA ILE A 56 -25.22 -0.75 9.89
C ILE A 56 -23.78 -0.23 9.95
N PRO A 57 -23.55 1.04 10.35
CA PRO A 57 -22.20 1.55 10.54
C PRO A 57 -21.61 0.97 11.84
N VAL A 58 -20.40 0.43 11.74
CA VAL A 58 -19.66 -0.13 12.89
C VAL A 58 -18.21 0.34 12.86
N PRO A 59 -17.51 0.34 14.01
CA PRO A 59 -16.09 0.70 14.05
C PRO A 59 -15.28 -0.23 13.16
N GLY A 60 -14.51 0.34 12.22
CA GLY A 60 -13.53 -0.39 11.42
C GLY A 60 -12.25 -0.70 12.21
N GLY A 61 -11.35 -1.46 11.59
CA GLY A 61 -10.11 -1.89 12.23
C GLY A 61 -9.23 -0.73 12.67
N ARG A 62 -9.10 0.31 11.83
CA ARG A 62 -8.26 1.48 12.14
C ARG A 62 -8.67 2.17 13.44
N ILE A 63 -9.95 2.54 13.59
CA ILE A 63 -10.40 3.20 14.80
C ILE A 63 -10.35 2.27 16.03
N THR A 64 -10.61 0.98 15.83
CA THR A 64 -10.52 -0.03 16.90
C THR A 64 -9.09 -0.15 17.42
N MET A 65 -8.10 -0.19 16.52
CA MET A 65 -6.67 -0.21 16.87
C MET A 65 -6.23 1.08 17.58
N ILE A 66 -6.74 2.24 17.16
CA ILE A 66 -6.49 3.53 17.83
C ILE A 66 -7.06 3.51 19.25
N ILE A 67 -8.28 3.01 19.44
CA ILE A 67 -8.90 2.89 20.78
C ILE A 67 -8.05 1.96 21.67
N MET A 68 -7.57 0.84 21.15
CA MET A 68 -6.67 -0.07 21.86
C MET A 68 -5.36 0.62 22.26
N LEU A 69 -4.74 1.32 21.32
CA LEU A 69 -3.49 2.05 21.54
C LEU A 69 -3.65 3.09 22.66
N VAL A 70 -4.70 3.91 22.59
CA VAL A 70 -5.01 4.91 23.62
C VAL A 70 -5.27 4.23 24.97
N ASN A 71 -6.11 3.19 25.00
CA ASN A 71 -6.42 2.46 26.24
C ASN A 71 -5.16 1.89 26.88
N LEU A 72 -4.32 1.22 26.10
CA LEU A 72 -3.09 0.58 26.60
C LEU A 72 -2.07 1.63 27.08
N THR A 73 -1.92 2.74 26.35
CA THR A 73 -1.07 3.86 26.74
C THR A 73 -1.51 4.43 28.10
N PHE A 74 -2.81 4.72 28.26
CA PHE A 74 -3.35 5.21 29.54
C PHE A 74 -3.18 4.19 30.66
N MET A 75 -3.32 2.90 30.35
CA MET A 75 -3.11 1.84 31.34
C MET A 75 -1.63 1.80 31.80
N VAL A 76 -0.68 1.86 30.89
CA VAL A 76 0.75 1.85 31.21
C VAL A 76 1.13 3.11 31.99
N LEU A 77 0.70 4.30 31.57
CA LEU A 77 1.12 5.55 32.18
C LEU A 77 0.46 5.83 33.54
N PHE A 78 -0.84 5.56 33.69
CA PHE A 78 -1.60 6.04 34.82
C PHE A 78 -2.00 4.96 35.84
N LYS A 79 -1.87 3.67 35.54
CA LYS A 79 -2.23 2.60 36.45
C LYS A 79 -1.07 2.25 37.39
N GLN A 80 -0.87 3.06 38.43
CA GLN A 80 0.21 2.93 39.42
C GLN A 80 0.44 1.49 39.93
N ASN A 81 -0.62 0.68 40.03
CA ASN A 81 -0.52 -0.71 40.51
C ASN A 81 0.28 -1.61 39.56
N LEU A 82 0.45 -1.26 38.27
CA LEU A 82 1.31 -2.00 37.29
C LEU A 82 2.79 -1.77 37.58
N TRP A 83 3.18 -0.63 38.10
CA TRP A 83 4.55 -0.23 38.39
C TRP A 83 5.13 -0.89 39.66
N LYS A 84 4.33 -1.62 40.42
CA LYS A 84 4.83 -2.36 41.57
C LYS A 84 5.74 -3.51 41.13
N ILE A 85 6.85 -3.73 41.85
CA ILE A 85 7.84 -4.81 41.55
C ILE A 85 7.16 -6.18 41.43
N LYS A 86 6.07 -6.42 42.21
CA LYS A 86 5.31 -7.66 42.14
C LYS A 86 4.63 -7.89 40.78
N LYS A 87 4.41 -6.83 39.96
CA LYS A 87 3.72 -6.87 38.67
C LYS A 87 4.61 -6.46 37.48
N ILE A 88 5.91 -6.36 37.69
CA ILE A 88 6.84 -5.91 36.66
C ILE A 88 6.77 -6.76 35.37
N GLY A 89 6.60 -8.07 35.46
CA GLY A 89 6.41 -8.93 34.29
C GLY A 89 5.16 -8.57 33.47
N VAL A 90 4.06 -8.24 34.17
CA VAL A 90 2.82 -7.77 33.51
C VAL A 90 3.03 -6.41 32.85
N LEU A 91 3.74 -5.50 33.49
CA LEU A 91 4.07 -4.19 32.92
C LEU A 91 4.91 -4.34 31.63
N ILE A 92 5.94 -5.18 31.65
CA ILE A 92 6.79 -5.45 30.49
C ILE A 92 5.99 -6.02 29.33
N MET A 93 5.06 -6.97 29.58
CA MET A 93 4.16 -7.48 28.54
C MET A 93 3.29 -6.37 27.92
N HIS A 94 2.76 -5.44 28.73
CA HIS A 94 1.95 -4.32 28.21
C HIS A 94 2.79 -3.33 27.39
N ILE A 95 4.04 -3.09 27.79
CA ILE A 95 4.97 -2.27 27.00
C ILE A 95 5.27 -2.94 25.66
N GLY A 96 5.52 -4.25 25.63
CA GLY A 96 5.72 -5.01 24.40
C GLY A 96 4.49 -4.94 23.48
N ALA A 97 3.28 -5.11 24.04
CA ALA A 97 2.04 -4.98 23.28
C ALA A 97 1.82 -3.54 22.74
N LEU A 98 2.18 -2.52 23.52
CA LEU A 98 2.13 -1.12 23.09
C LEU A 98 3.07 -0.87 21.91
N LEU A 99 4.31 -1.37 21.99
CA LEU A 99 5.28 -1.28 20.90
C LEU A 99 4.78 -1.99 19.63
N LEU A 100 4.13 -3.15 19.78
CA LEU A 100 3.54 -3.87 18.65
C LEU A 100 2.46 -3.04 17.95
N LEU A 101 1.58 -2.40 18.70
CA LEU A 101 0.54 -1.52 18.16
C LEU A 101 1.13 -0.28 17.47
N ILE A 102 2.17 0.33 18.06
CA ILE A 102 2.89 1.45 17.44
C ILE A 102 3.53 1.01 16.12
N GLY A 103 4.23 -0.12 16.11
CA GLY A 103 4.86 -0.67 14.91
C GLY A 103 3.84 -0.97 13.80
N GLY A 104 2.68 -1.54 14.17
CA GLY A 104 1.57 -1.75 13.25
C GLY A 104 1.02 -0.44 12.68
N GLY A 105 0.90 0.59 13.50
CA GLY A 105 0.50 1.93 13.08
C GLY A 105 1.50 2.57 12.10
N LEU A 106 2.80 2.46 12.39
CA LEU A 106 3.86 2.94 11.49
C LEU A 106 3.83 2.21 10.14
N THR A 107 3.65 0.90 10.16
CA THR A 107 3.48 0.11 8.93
C THR A 107 2.25 0.60 8.16
N ALA A 108 1.10 0.74 8.81
CA ALA A 108 -0.14 1.12 8.14
C ALA A 108 -0.13 2.53 7.50
N ILE A 109 0.70 3.45 8.03
CA ILE A 109 0.75 4.84 7.57
C ILE A 109 1.89 5.06 6.56
N PHE A 110 3.05 4.45 6.78
CA PHE A 110 4.29 4.79 6.09
C PHE A 110 4.86 3.67 5.21
N SER A 111 4.25 2.47 5.18
CA SER A 111 4.73 1.43 4.27
C SER A 111 4.31 1.72 2.84
N SER A 112 5.17 1.36 1.91
CA SER A 112 4.89 1.36 0.48
C SER A 112 5.40 0.06 -0.15
N GLU A 113 4.65 -0.45 -1.10
CA GLU A 113 4.94 -1.71 -1.78
C GLU A 113 4.70 -1.54 -3.28
N GLY A 114 5.60 -2.09 -4.08
CA GLY A 114 5.47 -2.00 -5.53
C GLY A 114 6.40 -2.94 -6.26
N ASN A 115 6.36 -2.87 -7.58
CA ASN A 115 7.23 -3.63 -8.45
C ASN A 115 8.33 -2.75 -9.05
N MET A 116 9.52 -3.32 -9.15
CA MET A 116 10.59 -2.81 -9.98
C MET A 116 10.86 -3.85 -11.08
N VAL A 117 10.60 -3.49 -12.31
CA VAL A 117 10.90 -4.32 -13.49
C VAL A 117 12.21 -3.84 -14.07
N ILE A 118 13.15 -4.77 -14.31
CA ILE A 118 14.46 -4.49 -14.87
C ILE A 118 14.76 -5.52 -15.96
N GLU A 119 14.97 -5.07 -17.17
CA GLU A 119 15.43 -5.90 -18.29
C GLU A 119 16.91 -6.22 -18.11
N GLU A 120 17.35 -7.36 -18.64
CA GLU A 120 18.74 -7.76 -18.57
C GLU A 120 19.65 -6.76 -19.28
N GLY A 121 20.73 -6.32 -18.60
CA GLY A 121 21.61 -5.25 -19.06
C GLY A 121 21.08 -3.83 -18.83
N ALA A 122 19.85 -3.66 -18.34
CA ALA A 122 19.26 -2.36 -18.04
C ALA A 122 19.35 -2.01 -16.54
N GLN A 123 19.17 -0.73 -16.22
CA GLN A 123 19.11 -0.23 -14.84
C GLN A 123 17.79 0.47 -14.57
N SER A 124 17.32 0.39 -13.32
CA SER A 124 16.12 1.08 -12.88
C SER A 124 16.32 1.67 -11.47
N ASN A 125 15.80 2.88 -11.26
CA ASN A 125 15.67 3.50 -9.93
C ASN A 125 14.19 3.75 -9.58
N ARG A 126 13.26 3.10 -10.29
CA ARG A 126 11.83 3.36 -10.23
C ARG A 126 11.09 2.14 -9.67
N VAL A 127 10.21 2.40 -8.70
CA VAL A 127 9.24 1.44 -8.18
C VAL A 127 7.84 1.89 -8.58
N ASP A 128 7.09 1.02 -9.22
CA ASP A 128 5.70 1.23 -9.59
C ASP A 128 4.79 0.59 -8.52
N ASP A 129 3.89 1.37 -7.90
CA ASP A 129 3.02 0.92 -6.81
C ASP A 129 2.05 -0.19 -7.27
N TYR A 130 1.71 -1.14 -6.37
CA TYR A 130 0.78 -2.24 -6.70
C TYR A 130 -0.66 -1.78 -6.88
N HIS A 131 -1.06 -0.73 -6.16
CA HIS A 131 -2.47 -0.40 -5.98
C HIS A 131 -2.82 0.99 -6.46
N ASP A 132 -1.98 1.97 -6.13
CA ASP A 132 -2.25 3.36 -6.40
C ASP A 132 -1.87 3.76 -7.83
N THR A 133 -2.64 4.68 -8.38
CA THR A 133 -2.40 5.28 -9.70
C THR A 133 -2.20 6.78 -9.57
N GLU A 134 -1.62 7.36 -10.59
CA GLU A 134 -1.44 8.81 -10.71
C GLU A 134 -1.81 9.28 -12.11
N LEU A 135 -2.35 10.48 -12.21
CA LEU A 135 -2.46 11.22 -13.47
C LEU A 135 -1.19 12.01 -13.67
N THR A 136 -0.46 11.72 -14.72
CA THR A 136 0.76 12.43 -15.09
C THR A 136 0.50 13.28 -16.32
N ILE A 137 0.88 14.53 -16.25
CA ILE A 137 0.83 15.49 -17.35
C ILE A 137 2.27 15.88 -17.67
N ILE A 138 2.67 15.67 -18.90
CA ILE A 138 4.01 15.93 -19.36
C ILE A 138 3.97 17.07 -20.37
N ASN A 139 4.66 18.15 -20.10
CA ASN A 139 4.87 19.20 -21.07
C ASN A 139 6.13 18.87 -21.87
N THR A 140 5.92 18.51 -23.15
CA THR A 140 6.96 18.09 -24.10
C THR A 140 7.35 19.20 -25.08
N SER A 141 7.03 20.46 -24.77
CA SER A 141 7.31 21.59 -25.67
C SER A 141 8.79 21.96 -25.76
N ASN A 142 9.60 21.55 -24.79
CA ASN A 142 11.03 21.79 -24.79
C ASN A 142 11.77 20.50 -25.19
N GLU A 143 12.52 20.52 -26.29
CA GLU A 143 13.25 19.36 -26.81
C GLU A 143 14.26 18.77 -25.82
N ASN A 144 14.75 19.57 -24.87
CA ASN A 144 15.80 19.15 -23.92
C ASN A 144 15.28 18.76 -22.53
N LEU A 145 14.04 19.12 -22.19
CA LEU A 145 13.54 18.95 -20.83
C LEU A 145 12.03 18.78 -20.75
N ASP A 146 11.57 17.61 -20.42
CA ASP A 146 10.17 17.36 -20.08
C ASP A 146 9.83 17.84 -18.69
N LYS A 147 8.71 18.57 -18.56
CA LYS A 147 8.17 18.95 -17.24
C LYS A 147 7.01 18.05 -16.87
N TYR A 148 7.13 17.42 -15.73
CA TYR A 148 6.13 16.51 -15.18
C TYR A 148 5.28 17.21 -14.12
N THR A 149 3.98 17.13 -14.24
CA THR A 149 3.01 17.48 -13.19
C THR A 149 2.21 16.24 -12.87
N VAL A 150 2.18 15.84 -11.58
CA VAL A 150 1.61 14.56 -11.15
C VAL A 150 0.52 14.81 -10.12
N PHE A 151 -0.60 14.13 -10.28
CA PHE A 151 -1.75 14.16 -9.39
C PHE A 151 -2.05 12.75 -8.86
N ASP A 152 -1.95 12.57 -7.55
CA ASP A 152 -2.18 11.29 -6.89
C ASP A 152 -3.65 10.86 -6.94
N GLN A 153 -3.90 9.55 -6.95
CA GLN A 153 -5.24 8.96 -7.02
C GLN A 153 -6.29 9.55 -6.06
N PRO A 154 -5.99 9.87 -4.78
CA PRO A 154 -7.02 10.40 -3.87
C PRO A 154 -7.69 11.68 -4.34
N ILE A 155 -7.01 12.51 -5.14
CA ILE A 155 -7.56 13.75 -5.66
C ILE A 155 -8.22 13.60 -7.03
N LEU A 156 -8.19 12.39 -7.64
CA LEU A 156 -8.86 12.10 -8.92
C LEU A 156 -10.35 11.79 -8.76
N GLY A 157 -10.96 12.20 -7.66
CA GLY A 157 -12.38 12.00 -7.38
C GLY A 157 -13.28 12.85 -8.26
N LYS A 158 -14.48 12.34 -8.57
CA LYS A 158 -15.48 13.06 -9.37
C LYS A 158 -15.78 14.45 -8.79
N GLY A 159 -15.74 15.46 -9.65
CA GLY A 159 -16.03 16.87 -9.32
C GLY A 159 -14.82 17.64 -8.81
N ASN A 160 -13.69 17.02 -8.59
CA ASN A 160 -12.47 17.72 -8.20
C ASN A 160 -11.91 18.49 -9.40
N ILE A 161 -11.42 19.70 -9.12
CA ILE A 161 -10.73 20.53 -10.10
C ILE A 161 -9.25 20.51 -9.72
N LEU A 162 -8.43 20.05 -10.65
CA LEU A 162 -6.98 19.98 -10.52
C LEU A 162 -6.38 21.24 -11.16
N SER A 163 -5.57 21.96 -10.41
CA SER A 163 -4.79 23.10 -10.86
C SER A 163 -3.36 22.99 -10.31
N HIS A 164 -2.40 23.50 -11.03
CA HIS A 164 -1.00 23.54 -10.62
C HIS A 164 -0.31 24.72 -11.27
N GLU A 165 0.67 25.32 -10.62
CA GLU A 165 1.42 26.48 -11.12
C GLU A 165 2.10 26.26 -12.49
N ASN A 166 2.41 25.01 -12.81
CA ASN A 166 3.00 24.62 -14.09
C ASN A 166 1.96 24.41 -15.21
N LEU A 167 0.66 24.57 -14.93
CA LEU A 167 -0.42 24.36 -15.87
C LEU A 167 -1.21 25.67 -16.07
N ASN A 168 -1.32 26.12 -17.32
CA ASN A 168 -2.11 27.30 -17.68
C ASN A 168 -3.58 26.98 -17.96
N PHE A 169 -4.06 25.83 -17.48
CA PHE A 169 -5.42 25.34 -17.66
C PHE A 169 -5.84 24.52 -16.43
N ASN A 170 -7.14 24.30 -16.30
CA ASN A 170 -7.71 23.49 -15.23
C ASN A 170 -8.21 22.15 -15.77
N ILE A 171 -8.20 21.13 -14.91
CA ILE A 171 -8.69 19.79 -15.21
C ILE A 171 -9.80 19.45 -14.22
N GLU A 172 -11.02 19.34 -14.69
CA GLU A 172 -12.16 18.85 -13.91
C GLU A 172 -12.31 17.35 -14.09
N ILE A 173 -12.29 16.57 -12.99
CA ILE A 173 -12.52 15.12 -13.03
C ILE A 173 -14.03 14.84 -13.12
N ILE A 174 -14.48 14.32 -14.25
CA ILE A 174 -15.87 13.95 -14.48
C ILE A 174 -16.17 12.59 -13.84
N SER A 175 -15.27 11.62 -13.99
CA SER A 175 -15.40 10.31 -13.38
C SER A 175 -14.05 9.61 -13.20
N TYR A 176 -13.94 8.84 -12.13
CA TYR A 176 -12.87 7.88 -11.90
C TYR A 176 -13.48 6.47 -11.78
N LEU A 177 -13.01 5.55 -12.60
CA LEU A 177 -13.45 4.15 -12.63
C LEU A 177 -12.34 3.26 -12.10
N ARG A 178 -12.62 2.44 -11.10
CA ARG A 178 -11.63 1.49 -10.52
C ARG A 178 -11.23 0.40 -11.49
N ASN A 179 -12.16 -0.01 -12.36
CA ASN A 179 -11.93 -0.97 -13.43
C ASN A 179 -12.77 -0.58 -14.64
N CYS A 180 -12.16 -0.52 -15.80
CA CYS A 180 -12.86 -0.15 -17.04
C CYS A 180 -12.21 -0.78 -18.26
N GLU A 181 -12.96 -0.72 -19.35
CA GLU A 181 -12.47 -1.04 -20.69
C GLU A 181 -12.90 0.02 -21.69
N PRO A 182 -12.09 0.29 -22.73
CA PRO A 182 -12.50 1.12 -23.85
C PRO A 182 -13.48 0.32 -24.73
N LEU A 183 -14.69 0.85 -24.92
CA LEU A 183 -15.69 0.30 -25.80
C LEU A 183 -15.87 1.22 -27.00
N LYS A 184 -15.83 0.68 -28.23
CA LYS A 184 -16.06 1.46 -29.44
C LYS A 184 -17.47 2.03 -29.44
N ARG A 185 -17.62 3.33 -29.75
CA ARG A 185 -18.94 3.97 -29.86
C ARG A 185 -19.68 3.45 -31.08
N THR A 186 -20.99 3.25 -30.91
CA THR A 186 -21.90 2.90 -32.02
C THR A 186 -22.47 4.14 -32.71
N ALA A 187 -22.44 5.28 -32.04
CA ALA A 187 -22.89 6.56 -32.58
C ALA A 187 -21.77 7.63 -32.44
N PRO A 188 -21.75 8.65 -33.31
CA PRO A 188 -20.78 9.73 -33.22
C PRO A 188 -20.83 10.40 -31.84
N ALA A 189 -19.64 10.70 -31.32
CA ALA A 189 -19.52 11.49 -30.09
C ALA A 189 -19.96 12.94 -30.34
N GLY A 190 -20.51 13.60 -29.30
CA GLY A 190 -20.75 15.05 -29.37
C GLY A 190 -19.44 15.81 -29.54
N ILE A 191 -19.55 17.05 -30.03
CA ILE A 191 -18.41 17.93 -30.39
C ILE A 191 -17.43 18.18 -29.22
N HIS A 192 -17.92 18.05 -27.99
CA HIS A 192 -17.12 18.26 -26.78
C HIS A 192 -16.15 17.10 -26.45
N TYR A 193 -16.37 15.91 -27.04
CA TYR A 193 -15.48 14.79 -26.82
C TYR A 193 -14.24 14.88 -27.70
N LYS A 194 -13.08 14.70 -27.08
CA LYS A 194 -11.75 14.81 -27.71
C LYS A 194 -10.96 13.51 -27.55
N GLY A 195 -9.85 13.43 -28.28
CA GLY A 195 -8.93 12.31 -28.21
C GLY A 195 -9.62 10.96 -28.44
N MET A 196 -9.28 9.97 -27.61
CA MET A 196 -9.86 8.62 -27.77
C MET A 196 -11.38 8.61 -27.55
N LEU A 197 -11.95 9.54 -26.77
CA LEU A 197 -13.39 9.56 -26.52
C LEU A 197 -14.23 9.98 -27.73
N LYS A 198 -13.63 10.43 -28.83
CA LYS A 198 -14.32 10.57 -30.11
C LYS A 198 -14.86 9.25 -30.63
N ASN A 199 -14.07 8.19 -30.50
CA ASN A 199 -14.36 6.87 -31.09
C ASN A 199 -14.70 5.81 -30.05
N PHE A 200 -14.33 6.03 -28.78
CA PHE A 200 -14.50 5.10 -27.68
C PHE A 200 -15.24 5.74 -26.50
N MET A 201 -15.73 4.91 -25.61
CA MET A 201 -16.24 5.29 -24.29
C MET A 201 -15.63 4.38 -23.24
N LEU A 202 -15.40 4.86 -22.03
CA LEU A 202 -14.96 4.03 -20.92
C LEU A 202 -16.18 3.37 -20.27
N ARG A 203 -16.28 2.05 -20.42
CA ARG A 203 -17.28 1.23 -19.77
C ARG A 203 -16.78 0.78 -18.42
N SER A 204 -17.51 1.10 -17.35
CA SER A 204 -17.21 0.59 -16.01
C SER A 204 -17.41 -0.92 -15.96
N LEU A 205 -16.42 -1.62 -15.40
CA LEU A 205 -16.46 -3.04 -15.11
C LEU A 205 -16.51 -3.27 -13.60
N ARG A 206 -17.00 -4.46 -13.22
CA ARG A 206 -16.88 -4.90 -11.83
C ARG A 206 -15.39 -5.02 -11.47
N PRO A 207 -14.95 -4.48 -10.31
CA PRO A 207 -13.57 -4.65 -9.88
C PRO A 207 -13.19 -6.12 -9.75
N GLU A 208 -11.99 -6.44 -10.23
CA GLU A 208 -11.37 -7.75 -10.08
C GLU A 208 -11.00 -8.02 -8.61
N LYS A 209 -11.02 -9.29 -8.20
CA LYS A 209 -10.60 -9.71 -6.86
C LYS A 209 -9.12 -9.43 -6.62
N GLU A 210 -8.32 -9.67 -7.64
CA GLU A 210 -6.91 -9.30 -7.66
C GLU A 210 -6.76 -7.85 -8.13
N ASN A 211 -6.41 -6.96 -7.19
CA ASN A 211 -6.40 -5.51 -7.46
C ASN A 211 -5.42 -5.10 -8.56
N SER A 212 -4.33 -5.84 -8.74
CA SER A 212 -3.33 -5.59 -9.80
C SER A 212 -3.91 -5.72 -11.21
N ARG A 213 -4.96 -6.53 -11.38
CA ARG A 213 -5.67 -6.75 -12.66
C ARG A 213 -6.68 -5.66 -12.99
N ASN A 214 -7.05 -4.83 -12.02
CA ASN A 214 -7.92 -3.71 -12.29
C ASN A 214 -7.24 -2.71 -13.22
N ARG A 215 -8.03 -2.20 -14.14
CA ARG A 215 -7.63 -1.22 -15.13
C ARG A 215 -8.33 0.12 -14.85
N PRO A 216 -7.79 0.95 -13.95
CA PRO A 216 -8.39 2.25 -13.64
C PRO A 216 -8.48 3.15 -14.87
N GLY A 217 -9.51 3.96 -14.93
CA GLY A 217 -9.68 4.97 -15.97
C GLY A 217 -10.33 6.22 -15.45
N ILE A 218 -10.05 7.32 -16.12
CA ILE A 218 -10.60 8.65 -15.80
C ILE A 218 -11.24 9.28 -17.02
N THR A 219 -12.31 10.01 -16.80
CA THR A 219 -12.85 10.97 -17.74
C THR A 219 -12.69 12.35 -17.13
N TYR A 220 -12.08 13.26 -17.86
CA TYR A 220 -11.79 14.60 -17.37
C TYR A 220 -12.09 15.65 -18.43
N ARG A 221 -12.31 16.88 -18.00
CA ARG A 221 -12.52 18.04 -18.85
C ARG A 221 -11.38 19.01 -18.70
N ILE A 222 -10.81 19.45 -19.81
CA ILE A 222 -9.90 20.58 -19.86
C ILE A 222 -10.72 21.85 -20.04
N THR A 223 -10.45 22.86 -19.21
CA THR A 223 -11.11 24.18 -19.23
C THR A 223 -10.08 25.29 -19.06
N ASN A 224 -10.45 26.50 -19.53
CA ASN A 224 -9.60 27.68 -19.44
C ASN A 224 -8.27 27.56 -20.20
N SER A 225 -8.25 26.77 -21.28
CA SER A 225 -7.04 26.60 -22.09
C SER A 225 -6.90 27.67 -23.17
N GLU A 226 -7.89 28.59 -23.31
CA GLU A 226 -7.96 29.60 -24.37
C GLU A 226 -7.69 29.03 -25.79
N SER A 227 -7.97 27.75 -25.97
CA SER A 227 -7.65 27.00 -27.18
C SER A 227 -8.78 26.08 -27.62
N SER A 228 -8.71 25.57 -28.84
CA SER A 228 -9.61 24.53 -29.36
C SER A 228 -9.48 23.20 -28.61
N SER A 229 -8.55 23.08 -27.66
CA SER A 229 -8.29 21.88 -26.87
C SER A 229 -9.22 21.73 -25.66
N ASP A 230 -10.02 22.75 -25.32
CA ASP A 230 -11.08 22.59 -24.31
C ASP A 230 -12.02 21.46 -24.72
N GLY A 231 -12.34 20.57 -23.80
CA GLY A 231 -13.19 19.41 -24.08
C GLY A 231 -13.03 18.28 -23.09
N ILE A 232 -13.72 17.18 -23.38
CA ILE A 232 -13.78 15.99 -22.54
C ILE A 232 -12.87 14.91 -23.10
N TYR A 233 -11.95 14.43 -22.27
CA TYR A 233 -10.95 13.43 -22.59
C TYR A 233 -11.11 12.21 -21.70
N GLY A 234 -10.55 11.07 -22.11
CA GLY A 234 -10.50 9.85 -21.33
C GLY A 234 -9.14 9.20 -21.38
N LEU A 235 -8.79 8.56 -20.27
CA LEU A 235 -7.58 7.76 -20.12
C LEU A 235 -7.90 6.49 -19.36
N PHE A 236 -7.16 5.42 -19.62
CA PHE A 236 -7.20 4.20 -18.84
C PHE A 236 -5.80 3.61 -18.67
N LEU A 237 -5.58 2.89 -17.58
CA LEU A 237 -4.31 2.26 -17.29
C LEU A 237 -3.95 1.22 -18.35
N GLY A 238 -2.72 1.31 -18.89
CA GLY A 238 -2.26 0.43 -19.97
C GLY A 238 -2.65 0.91 -21.37
N GLN A 239 -3.07 2.16 -21.52
CA GLN A 239 -3.24 2.78 -22.84
C GLN A 239 -1.87 2.92 -23.51
N SER A 240 -1.73 2.32 -24.71
CA SER A 240 -0.45 2.26 -25.42
C SER A 240 0.03 3.62 -25.96
N VAL A 241 -0.90 4.51 -26.31
CA VAL A 241 -0.61 5.85 -26.85
C VAL A 241 -1.08 6.89 -25.85
N PRO A 242 -0.19 7.79 -25.38
CA PRO A 242 -0.58 8.90 -24.53
C PRO A 242 -1.67 9.75 -25.19
N GLN A 243 -2.53 10.36 -24.38
CA GLN A 243 -3.45 11.37 -24.88
C GLN A 243 -2.72 12.69 -25.01
N THR A 244 -2.62 13.22 -26.22
CA THR A 244 -1.97 14.51 -26.48
C THR A 244 -2.97 15.65 -26.63
N ALA A 245 -2.56 16.86 -26.23
CA ALA A 245 -3.27 18.09 -26.53
C ALA A 245 -2.27 19.25 -26.69
N VAL A 246 -2.57 20.14 -27.63
CA VAL A 246 -1.82 21.40 -27.80
C VAL A 246 -2.60 22.51 -27.10
N ILE A 247 -2.02 23.07 -26.06
CA ILE A 247 -2.66 24.11 -25.23
C ILE A 247 -1.72 25.31 -25.17
N ASN A 248 -2.18 26.49 -25.62
CA ASN A 248 -1.36 27.72 -25.63
C ASN A 248 0.00 27.55 -26.31
N ASN A 249 0.02 26.89 -27.48
CA ASN A 249 1.22 26.55 -28.24
C ASN A 249 2.20 25.64 -27.52
N GLN A 250 1.78 24.96 -26.46
CA GLN A 250 2.57 23.97 -25.75
C GLN A 250 1.98 22.57 -25.95
N ASN A 251 2.85 21.59 -26.10
CA ASN A 251 2.46 20.19 -26.27
C ASN A 251 2.38 19.53 -24.90
N TYR A 252 1.24 18.91 -24.62
CA TYR A 252 1.02 18.16 -23.40
C TYR A 252 0.63 16.72 -23.69
N GLU A 253 1.20 15.82 -22.93
CA GLU A 253 0.82 14.41 -22.88
C GLU A 253 0.16 14.09 -21.54
N PHE A 254 -0.95 13.35 -21.59
CA PHE A 254 -1.72 12.94 -20.42
C PHE A 254 -1.67 11.43 -20.33
N ILE A 255 -1.26 10.92 -19.18
CA ILE A 255 -1.08 9.49 -18.93
C ILE A 255 -1.65 9.15 -17.55
N ILE A 256 -2.46 8.10 -17.45
CA ILE A 256 -2.74 7.45 -16.17
C ILE A 256 -1.82 6.24 -16.05
N ARG A 257 -1.06 6.18 -14.95
CA ARG A 257 -0.10 5.09 -14.71
C ARG A 257 -0.11 4.68 -13.25
N ARG A 258 0.57 3.57 -12.91
CA ARG A 258 0.85 3.23 -11.50
C ARG A 258 1.70 4.33 -10.89
N LYS A 259 1.41 4.64 -9.63
CA LYS A 259 2.18 5.67 -8.89
C LYS A 259 3.65 5.28 -8.85
N ARG A 260 4.53 6.22 -9.20
CA ARG A 260 5.97 6.00 -9.30
C ARG A 260 6.70 6.59 -8.10
N THR A 261 7.58 5.78 -7.51
CA THR A 261 8.54 6.23 -6.50
C THR A 261 9.95 6.10 -7.07
N TYR A 262 10.70 7.21 -7.10
CA TYR A 262 12.08 7.21 -7.54
C TYR A 262 13.02 7.04 -6.34
N LEU A 263 13.97 6.12 -6.48
CA LEU A 263 14.94 5.78 -5.45
C LEU A 263 16.20 6.61 -5.60
N PRO A 264 16.91 6.93 -4.46
CA PRO A 264 18.21 7.63 -4.51
C PRO A 264 19.38 6.70 -4.83
N PHE A 265 19.13 5.59 -5.52
CA PHE A 265 20.06 4.60 -6.02
C PHE A 265 19.41 3.86 -7.18
N ALA A 266 20.19 3.17 -8.00
CA ALA A 266 19.69 2.34 -9.09
C ALA A 266 20.07 0.87 -8.87
N ILE A 267 19.32 -0.02 -9.48
CA ILE A 267 19.62 -1.44 -9.58
C ILE A 267 19.74 -1.77 -11.07
N GLU A 268 20.87 -2.34 -11.46
CA GLU A 268 21.13 -2.85 -12.81
C GLU A 268 21.07 -4.37 -12.77
N LEU A 269 20.33 -4.99 -13.67
CA LEU A 269 20.28 -6.44 -13.81
C LEU A 269 21.42 -6.91 -14.71
N LEU A 270 22.30 -7.75 -14.17
CA LEU A 270 23.44 -8.33 -14.90
C LEU A 270 23.07 -9.68 -15.53
N ASP A 271 22.38 -10.53 -14.78
CA ASP A 271 22.06 -11.89 -15.19
C ASP A 271 20.82 -12.38 -14.40
N PHE A 272 19.86 -12.98 -15.10
CA PHE A 272 18.70 -13.60 -14.50
C PHE A 272 18.78 -15.12 -14.67
N LYS A 273 18.62 -15.87 -13.58
CA LYS A 273 18.68 -17.33 -13.60
C LYS A 273 17.38 -17.94 -13.13
N LYS A 274 16.87 -18.86 -13.93
CA LYS A 274 15.72 -19.69 -13.63
C LYS A 274 16.12 -21.15 -13.60
N VAL A 275 15.96 -21.79 -12.46
CA VAL A 275 16.20 -23.24 -12.30
C VAL A 275 14.86 -23.95 -12.31
N MET A 276 14.71 -24.95 -13.20
CA MET A 276 13.48 -25.72 -13.32
C MET A 276 13.55 -27.01 -12.48
N HIS A 277 12.42 -27.50 -12.02
CA HIS A 277 12.30 -28.87 -11.51
C HIS A 277 12.53 -29.86 -12.65
N SER A 278 13.35 -30.90 -12.42
CA SER A 278 13.64 -31.93 -13.41
C SER A 278 12.37 -32.54 -13.99
N GLY A 279 12.23 -32.51 -15.33
CA GLY A 279 11.11 -33.11 -16.04
C GLY A 279 9.80 -32.33 -16.00
N THR A 280 9.80 -31.07 -15.54
CA THR A 280 8.60 -30.23 -15.49
C THR A 280 8.87 -28.83 -16.04
N GLY A 281 7.80 -28.12 -16.42
CA GLY A 281 7.86 -26.67 -16.76
C GLY A 281 7.73 -25.76 -15.53
N ILE A 282 7.85 -26.29 -14.30
CA ILE A 282 7.69 -25.51 -13.07
C ILE A 282 9.07 -25.06 -12.59
N ALA A 283 9.19 -23.77 -12.34
CA ALA A 283 10.43 -23.22 -11.81
C ALA A 283 10.64 -23.62 -10.35
N LYS A 284 11.85 -24.07 -10.05
CA LYS A 284 12.31 -24.45 -8.70
C LYS A 284 12.81 -23.21 -7.94
N SER A 285 13.57 -22.36 -8.59
CA SER A 285 14.09 -21.14 -8.00
C SER A 285 14.37 -20.08 -9.07
N TYR A 286 14.35 -18.82 -8.64
CA TYR A 286 14.78 -17.67 -9.44
C TYR A 286 15.87 -16.93 -8.67
N SER A 287 16.83 -16.39 -9.40
CA SER A 287 17.84 -15.49 -8.85
C SER A 287 18.17 -14.40 -9.85
N SER A 288 18.49 -13.21 -9.33
CA SER A 288 18.93 -12.08 -10.12
C SER A 288 20.28 -11.60 -9.61
N GLU A 289 21.28 -11.62 -10.46
CA GLU A 289 22.55 -11.01 -10.16
C GLU A 289 22.50 -9.54 -10.59
N VAL A 290 22.69 -8.65 -9.65
CA VAL A 290 22.46 -7.21 -9.86
C VAL A 290 23.66 -6.38 -9.40
N ASN A 291 23.85 -5.21 -10.00
CA ASN A 291 24.64 -4.14 -9.45
C ASN A 291 23.72 -3.15 -8.71
N LEU A 292 23.95 -2.97 -7.42
CA LEU A 292 23.39 -1.84 -6.67
C LEU A 292 24.30 -0.63 -6.90
N ILE A 293 23.78 0.41 -7.56
CA ILE A 293 24.54 1.59 -7.96
C ILE A 293 24.13 2.77 -7.07
N GLU A 294 25.07 3.23 -6.27
CA GLU A 294 24.89 4.42 -5.42
C GLU A 294 26.06 5.40 -5.65
N ASN A 295 25.72 6.66 -5.93
CA ASN A 295 26.71 7.71 -6.27
C ASN A 295 27.69 7.28 -7.39
N GLY A 296 27.19 6.50 -8.37
CA GLY A 296 28.00 6.01 -9.46
C GLY A 296 28.88 4.79 -9.14
N ILE A 297 28.84 4.28 -7.90
CA ILE A 297 29.65 3.12 -7.48
C ILE A 297 28.79 1.86 -7.53
N PRO A 298 29.10 0.88 -8.41
CA PRO A 298 28.37 -0.39 -8.48
C PRO A 298 28.84 -1.35 -7.37
N ARG A 299 27.90 -2.04 -6.74
CA ARG A 299 28.13 -3.14 -5.82
C ARG A 299 27.35 -4.37 -6.27
N ARG A 300 28.04 -5.43 -6.61
CA ARG A 300 27.41 -6.70 -7.05
C ARG A 300 26.69 -7.38 -5.88
N VAL A 301 25.47 -7.80 -6.11
CA VAL A 301 24.60 -8.49 -5.14
C VAL A 301 23.80 -9.56 -5.87
N LEU A 302 23.63 -10.72 -5.21
CA LEU A 302 22.71 -11.76 -5.66
C LEU A 302 21.40 -11.63 -4.87
N ILE A 303 20.27 -11.61 -5.58
CA ILE A 303 18.93 -11.62 -5.00
C ILE A 303 18.30 -12.96 -5.30
N GLU A 304 17.92 -13.71 -4.27
CA GLU A 304 17.27 -15.01 -4.39
C GLU A 304 15.90 -14.99 -3.68
N MET A 305 15.07 -16.03 -3.91
CA MET A 305 13.70 -16.09 -3.37
C MET A 305 13.64 -15.86 -1.85
N ASN A 306 14.64 -16.33 -1.07
CA ASN A 306 14.69 -16.19 0.39
C ASN A 306 15.78 -15.23 0.88
N GLU A 307 16.61 -14.71 -0.02
CA GLU A 307 17.71 -13.79 0.29
C GLU A 307 17.50 -12.44 -0.42
N PRO A 308 16.64 -11.58 0.13
CA PRO A 308 16.32 -10.29 -0.47
C PRO A 308 17.45 -9.27 -0.26
N LEU A 309 17.63 -8.38 -1.24
CA LEU A 309 18.47 -7.20 -1.09
C LEU A 309 17.81 -6.19 -0.14
N ARG A 310 18.58 -5.71 0.86
CA ARG A 310 18.13 -4.65 1.77
C ARG A 310 19.04 -3.44 1.65
N HIS A 311 18.43 -2.30 1.29
CA HIS A 311 19.17 -1.05 1.14
C HIS A 311 18.29 0.18 1.42
N LYS A 312 18.80 1.14 2.18
CA LYS A 312 18.12 2.42 2.52
C LYS A 312 16.64 2.27 2.95
N GLY A 313 16.34 1.26 3.78
CA GLY A 313 14.99 1.01 4.27
C GLY A 313 14.08 0.24 3.32
N TYR A 314 14.51 0.00 2.08
CA TYR A 314 13.85 -0.87 1.14
C TYR A 314 14.32 -2.31 1.27
N THR A 315 13.43 -3.24 0.95
CA THR A 315 13.73 -4.65 0.79
C THR A 315 13.21 -5.09 -0.56
N PHE A 316 14.11 -5.65 -1.40
CA PHE A 316 13.79 -6.14 -2.74
C PHE A 316 13.78 -7.65 -2.71
N PHE A 317 12.62 -8.24 -2.97
CA PHE A 317 12.42 -9.69 -3.04
C PHE A 317 12.35 -10.11 -4.50
N GLN A 318 12.93 -11.24 -4.84
CA GLN A 318 12.69 -11.89 -6.13
C GLN A 318 11.22 -12.34 -6.20
N SER A 319 10.41 -11.66 -6.99
CA SER A 319 8.95 -11.90 -7.06
C SER A 319 8.57 -12.75 -8.26
N SER A 320 8.92 -12.32 -9.46
CA SER A 320 8.63 -13.01 -10.72
C SER A 320 9.62 -12.60 -11.80
N PHE A 321 9.32 -12.98 -13.04
CA PHE A 321 10.10 -12.61 -14.20
C PHE A 321 9.16 -12.44 -15.39
N ILE A 322 9.66 -11.78 -16.43
CA ILE A 322 8.99 -11.62 -17.73
C ILE A 322 9.94 -12.16 -18.79
N GLU A 323 9.44 -13.09 -19.61
CA GLU A 323 10.12 -13.57 -20.80
C GLU A 323 9.49 -12.90 -22.02
N GLY A 324 10.27 -12.21 -22.82
CA GLY A 324 9.82 -11.52 -24.02
C GLY A 324 10.74 -11.75 -25.22
N PRO A 325 10.34 -11.30 -26.42
CA PRO A 325 11.15 -11.43 -27.61
C PRO A 325 12.51 -10.70 -27.52
N GLU A 326 12.60 -9.70 -26.66
CA GLU A 326 13.78 -8.84 -26.49
C GLU A 326 14.71 -9.28 -25.36
N GLY A 327 14.35 -10.36 -24.61
CA GLY A 327 15.14 -10.88 -23.49
C GLY A 327 14.33 -11.18 -22.26
N GLU A 328 15.03 -11.44 -21.17
CA GLU A 328 14.46 -11.71 -19.86
C GLU A 328 14.47 -10.45 -19.01
N ALA A 329 13.43 -10.25 -18.19
CA ALA A 329 13.37 -9.18 -17.22
C ALA A 329 13.03 -9.74 -15.85
N THR A 330 13.72 -9.26 -14.82
CA THR A 330 13.36 -9.57 -13.44
C THR A 330 12.27 -8.63 -12.93
N VAL A 331 11.38 -9.17 -12.10
CA VAL A 331 10.40 -8.39 -11.35
C VAL A 331 10.73 -8.51 -9.87
N LEU A 332 11.23 -7.43 -9.29
CA LEU A 332 11.53 -7.34 -7.86
C LEU A 332 10.37 -6.68 -7.13
N ALA A 333 9.84 -7.36 -6.10
CA ALA A 333 8.91 -6.74 -5.16
C ALA A 333 9.69 -5.83 -4.22
N ALA A 334 9.47 -4.54 -4.32
CA ALA A 334 10.13 -3.51 -3.50
C ALA A 334 9.20 -3.12 -2.34
N VAL A 335 9.64 -3.34 -1.11
CA VAL A 335 8.88 -3.05 0.11
C VAL A 335 9.67 -2.08 0.98
N LYS A 336 9.05 -0.96 1.37
CA LYS A 336 9.57 -0.04 2.38
C LYS A 336 8.65 -0.10 3.59
N ASN A 337 9.16 -0.62 4.72
CA ASN A 337 8.37 -0.78 5.93
C ASN A 337 9.12 -0.28 7.17
N TYR A 338 8.70 0.85 7.70
CA TYR A 338 9.29 1.46 8.91
C TYR A 338 8.95 0.67 10.18
N GLY A 339 7.85 -0.04 10.20
CA GLY A 339 7.40 -0.88 11.33
C GLY A 339 8.03 -2.27 11.38
N ARG A 340 8.86 -2.66 10.41
CA ARG A 340 9.34 -4.04 10.23
C ARG A 340 9.99 -4.67 11.47
N SER A 341 10.76 -3.91 12.23
CA SER A 341 11.50 -4.44 13.40
C SER A 341 10.64 -4.54 14.66
N PHE A 342 9.51 -3.81 14.73
CA PHE A 342 8.68 -3.76 15.92
C PHE A 342 8.10 -5.11 16.35
N PRO A 343 7.58 -5.98 15.47
CA PRO A 343 7.07 -7.29 15.86
C PRO A 343 8.13 -8.15 16.55
N TYR A 344 9.37 -8.14 16.07
CA TYR A 344 10.47 -8.90 16.66
C TYR A 344 10.83 -8.36 18.05
N ILE A 345 11.07 -7.07 18.16
CA ILE A 345 11.38 -6.41 19.44
C ILE A 345 10.26 -6.61 20.45
N SER A 346 9.01 -6.38 20.03
CA SER A 346 7.83 -6.54 20.88
C SER A 346 7.65 -7.96 21.37
N SER A 347 7.85 -8.96 20.50
CA SER A 347 7.74 -10.38 20.88
C SER A 347 8.79 -10.78 21.90
N ILE A 348 10.04 -10.32 21.75
CA ILE A 348 11.09 -10.55 22.72
C ILE A 348 10.73 -9.92 24.08
N ILE A 349 10.30 -8.65 24.08
CA ILE A 349 9.91 -7.95 25.31
C ILE A 349 8.72 -8.65 26.00
N MET A 350 7.70 -9.04 25.23
CA MET A 350 6.54 -9.77 25.78
C MET A 350 6.94 -11.12 26.35
N SER A 351 7.83 -11.85 25.68
CA SER A 351 8.33 -13.14 26.16
C SER A 351 9.11 -13.01 27.48
N ILE A 352 9.98 -12.02 27.59
CA ILE A 352 10.69 -11.70 28.85
C ILE A 352 9.69 -11.36 29.95
N GLY A 353 8.69 -10.50 29.65
CA GLY A 353 7.64 -10.13 30.59
C GLY A 353 6.85 -11.34 31.09
N LEU A 354 6.48 -12.24 30.18
CA LEU A 354 5.77 -13.49 30.48
C LEU A 354 6.61 -14.42 31.37
N LEU A 355 7.88 -14.63 31.04
CA LEU A 355 8.79 -15.45 31.85
C LEU A 355 8.93 -14.89 33.27
N LEU A 356 9.14 -13.60 33.42
CA LEU A 356 9.20 -12.95 34.74
C LEU A 356 7.89 -13.06 35.52
N HIS A 357 6.75 -13.00 34.83
CA HIS A 357 5.44 -13.21 35.47
C HIS A 357 5.27 -14.65 35.95
N LEU A 358 5.60 -15.63 35.10
CA LEU A 358 5.49 -17.06 35.44
C LEU A 358 6.42 -17.45 36.60
N LEU A 359 7.69 -17.02 36.57
CA LEU A 359 8.65 -17.29 37.65
C LEU A 359 8.16 -16.77 39.02
N LYS A 360 7.40 -15.68 39.04
CA LYS A 360 6.83 -15.14 40.29
C LYS A 360 5.48 -15.76 40.68
N SER A 361 4.73 -16.28 39.72
CA SER A 361 3.35 -16.77 39.93
C SER A 361 3.29 -18.25 40.25
N ILE A 362 4.10 -19.09 39.58
CA ILE A 362 4.14 -20.56 39.77
C ILE A 362 4.44 -20.94 41.21
N PRO A 363 5.49 -20.41 41.88
CA PRO A 363 5.79 -20.79 43.26
C PRO A 363 4.68 -20.49 44.25
N LYS A 364 3.91 -19.41 43.97
CA LYS A 364 2.74 -19.02 44.81
C LYS A 364 1.58 -19.99 44.63
N LEU A 365 1.32 -20.44 43.41
CA LEU A 365 0.28 -21.41 43.09
C LEU A 365 0.60 -22.78 43.72
N LEU A 366 1.85 -23.25 43.64
CA LEU A 366 2.29 -24.49 44.24
C LEU A 366 2.14 -24.46 45.75
N LYS A 367 2.58 -23.38 46.45
CA LYS A 367 2.42 -23.22 47.87
C LYS A 367 0.93 -23.14 48.33
N LYS A 368 0.06 -22.60 47.47
CA LYS A 368 -1.38 -22.54 47.78
C LYS A 368 -2.02 -23.92 47.69
N ASN A 369 -1.65 -24.72 46.67
CA ASN A 369 -2.20 -26.06 46.49
C ASN A 369 -1.71 -27.04 47.57
N LEU A 370 -0.48 -26.91 48.06
CA LEU A 370 0.04 -27.71 49.18
C LEU A 370 -0.71 -27.39 50.49
N ARG A 371 -1.11 -26.14 50.72
CA ARG A 371 -1.89 -25.73 51.93
C ARG A 371 -3.36 -26.13 51.91
N VAL A 372 -3.90 -26.54 50.77
CA VAL A 372 -5.29 -27.02 50.63
C VAL A 372 -5.34 -28.56 50.71
N ALA A 373 -4.20 -29.22 50.59
CA ALA A 373 -4.07 -30.68 50.70
C ALA A 373 -3.72 -31.16 52.13
N ASP A 374 -3.33 -30.23 53.03
CA ASP A 374 -3.23 -30.41 54.47
C ASP A 374 -4.53 -29.92 55.14
#